data_9c99dccc00f1999dd525cb82b2bbb851
#
_entry.id   9c99dccc00f1999dd525cb82b2bbb851
#
_cell.length_a   1.000
_cell.length_b   1.000
_cell.length_c   1.000
_cell.angle_alpha   90.00
_cell.angle_beta   90.00
_cell.angle_gamma   90.00
#
_symmetry.space_group_name_H-M   'P 1'
#
loop_
_entity.id
_entity.type
_entity.pdbx_description
1 polymer ?
#
loop_
_entity_poly.entity_id
_entity_poly.type
_entity_poly.pdbx_seq_one_letter_code
_entity_poly.pdbx_strand_id
1 'polypeptide(L)'
;MIFDSHAHYDSEQFDIDRDELLGSVLPQKGVVAVINMAADYESLKKTVALCEKYDYIYGAVGIHPECANDLPDNWLSDVKALLSHPKIVAIGEIGLDYHWEDECPREKQKEVLIAQLELAKKHDLPVVIHDREAHGDMMDILRKYKPKGVVHCFSGSAELAQETVKLGMYIGLGGVVTFKNARHSVEVAKTIPLDRLLTETDAPYMAPVPFRGKRCDSSMIPYDAAKIAEVRGITAQEVLETACENACRLFGITLPSAAK
;
A
#
# COMPACT_ATOMS: atom_id res chain seq x y z
N MET A 1 -3.98 16.91 -6.29
CA MET A 1 -4.77 15.69 -6.00
C MET A 1 -3.91 14.76 -5.20
N ILE A 2 -4.48 14.13 -4.16
CA ILE A 2 -3.78 13.16 -3.29
C ILE A 2 -4.41 11.79 -3.53
N PHE A 3 -3.60 10.82 -3.94
CA PHE A 3 -3.96 9.41 -3.99
C PHE A 3 -3.15 8.68 -2.92
N ASP A 4 -3.82 8.07 -1.95
CA ASP A 4 -3.18 7.24 -0.93
C ASP A 4 -3.22 5.78 -1.36
N SER A 5 -2.07 5.23 -1.73
CA SER A 5 -2.01 3.87 -2.25
C SER A 5 -2.01 2.78 -1.17
N HIS A 6 -1.98 3.15 0.13
CA HIS A 6 -1.96 2.19 1.23
C HIS A 6 -2.39 2.82 2.55
N ALA A 7 -3.54 2.42 3.08
CA ALA A 7 -4.04 2.82 4.40
C ALA A 7 -4.94 1.75 5.01
N HIS A 8 -5.10 1.75 6.35
CA HIS A 8 -5.96 0.86 7.13
C HIS A 8 -7.02 1.65 7.89
N TYR A 9 -7.97 2.25 7.17
CA TYR A 9 -9.08 3.00 7.77
C TYR A 9 -10.12 2.12 8.46
N ASP A 10 -10.05 0.81 8.33
CA ASP A 10 -10.81 -0.18 9.10
C ASP A 10 -10.30 -0.34 10.54
N SER A 11 -9.09 0.14 10.86
CA SER A 11 -8.47 0.11 12.20
C SER A 11 -9.33 0.79 13.25
N GLU A 12 -9.41 0.20 14.45
CA GLU A 12 -10.11 0.73 15.63
C GLU A 12 -9.64 2.13 16.04
N GLN A 13 -8.41 2.51 15.68
CA GLN A 13 -7.90 3.85 15.94
C GLN A 13 -8.71 4.95 15.27
N PHE A 14 -9.53 4.62 14.27
CA PHE A 14 -10.42 5.55 13.59
C PHE A 14 -11.88 5.49 14.05
N ASP A 15 -12.27 4.58 14.95
CA ASP A 15 -13.68 4.35 15.32
C ASP A 15 -14.42 5.60 15.77
N ILE A 16 -13.72 6.51 16.46
CA ILE A 16 -14.35 7.71 17.05
C ILE A 16 -14.73 8.73 15.98
N ASP A 17 -13.95 8.86 14.90
CA ASP A 17 -14.07 9.95 13.92
C ASP A 17 -13.99 9.49 12.46
N ARG A 18 -14.00 8.17 12.21
CA ARG A 18 -13.88 7.60 10.85
C ARG A 18 -14.85 8.23 9.87
N ASP A 19 -16.10 8.37 10.26
CA ASP A 19 -17.14 8.88 9.37
C ASP A 19 -16.96 10.35 9.04
N GLU A 20 -16.54 11.17 9.99
CA GLU A 20 -16.20 12.57 9.75
C GLU A 20 -14.94 12.69 8.89
N LEU A 21 -13.91 11.93 9.24
CA LEU A 21 -12.63 11.93 8.54
C LEU A 21 -12.80 11.54 7.07
N LEU A 22 -13.41 10.38 6.80
CA LEU A 22 -13.58 9.86 5.45
C LEU A 22 -14.71 10.56 4.69
N GLY A 23 -15.80 10.96 5.36
CA GLY A 23 -16.95 11.58 4.70
C GLY A 23 -16.74 13.05 4.31
N SER A 24 -15.88 13.77 5.02
CA SER A 24 -15.73 15.22 4.80
C SER A 24 -14.29 15.72 4.85
N VAL A 25 -13.50 15.35 5.86
CA VAL A 25 -12.18 15.97 6.07
C VAL A 25 -11.21 15.65 4.94
N LEU A 26 -11.03 14.38 4.59
CA LEU A 26 -10.09 13.96 3.54
C LEU A 26 -10.46 14.49 2.15
N PRO A 27 -11.73 14.43 1.69
CA PRO A 27 -12.12 15.05 0.43
C PRO A 27 -11.84 16.55 0.38
N GLN A 28 -12.10 17.30 1.47
CA GLN A 28 -11.81 18.73 1.55
C GLN A 28 -10.31 19.04 1.53
N LYS A 29 -9.45 18.09 1.92
CA LYS A 29 -7.99 18.18 1.84
C LYS A 29 -7.43 17.77 0.48
N GLY A 30 -8.30 17.44 -0.48
CA GLY A 30 -7.90 17.06 -1.83
C GLY A 30 -7.47 15.60 -2.00
N VAL A 31 -7.86 14.73 -1.06
CA VAL A 31 -7.74 13.27 -1.22
C VAL A 31 -8.81 12.81 -2.20
N VAL A 32 -8.37 12.25 -3.31
CA VAL A 32 -9.23 11.86 -4.44
C VAL A 32 -9.42 10.34 -4.55
N ALA A 33 -8.51 9.57 -3.97
CA ALA A 33 -8.62 8.12 -3.86
C ALA A 33 -7.77 7.59 -2.70
N VAL A 34 -8.23 6.49 -2.12
CA VAL A 34 -7.53 5.71 -1.09
C VAL A 34 -7.70 4.24 -1.41
N ILE A 35 -6.62 3.46 -1.29
CA ILE A 35 -6.71 2.00 -1.25
C ILE A 35 -6.65 1.56 0.22
N ASN A 36 -7.80 1.09 0.75
CA ASN A 36 -7.84 0.47 2.07
C ASN A 36 -7.33 -0.96 1.98
N MET A 37 -6.41 -1.34 2.86
CA MET A 37 -5.82 -2.67 2.90
C MET A 37 -6.50 -3.53 3.95
N ALA A 38 -6.95 -4.73 3.55
CA ALA A 38 -7.23 -5.77 4.52
C ALA A 38 -5.89 -6.40 4.97
N ALA A 39 -5.74 -6.62 6.26
CA ALA A 39 -4.56 -7.26 6.84
C ALA A 39 -4.88 -8.65 7.42
N ASP A 40 -6.07 -8.82 7.98
CA ASP A 40 -6.52 -10.07 8.58
C ASP A 40 -7.87 -10.53 8.00
N TYR A 41 -8.34 -11.68 8.46
CA TYR A 41 -9.58 -12.27 7.95
C TYR A 41 -10.84 -11.45 8.28
N GLU A 42 -10.84 -10.71 9.39
CA GLU A 42 -11.97 -9.85 9.77
C GLU A 42 -12.00 -8.55 8.95
N SER A 43 -10.84 -7.98 8.69
CA SER A 43 -10.68 -6.74 7.91
C SER A 43 -11.08 -6.88 6.46
N LEU A 44 -11.13 -8.11 5.90
CA LEU A 44 -11.65 -8.38 4.56
C LEU A 44 -13.05 -7.77 4.35
N LYS A 45 -13.97 -8.02 5.28
CA LYS A 45 -15.34 -7.51 5.21
C LYS A 45 -15.42 -6.02 5.52
N LYS A 46 -14.61 -5.55 6.48
CA LYS A 46 -14.54 -4.12 6.84
C LYS A 46 -14.06 -3.28 5.65
N THR A 47 -13.06 -3.77 4.90
CA THR A 47 -12.57 -3.13 3.68
C THR A 47 -13.66 -3.00 2.62
N VAL A 48 -14.43 -4.07 2.35
CA VAL A 48 -15.57 -3.99 1.40
C VAL A 48 -16.59 -2.98 1.87
N ALA A 49 -16.96 -2.98 3.15
CA ALA A 49 -17.93 -2.02 3.69
C ALA A 49 -17.48 -0.56 3.54
N LEU A 50 -16.18 -0.26 3.69
CA LEU A 50 -15.64 1.07 3.41
C LEU A 50 -15.74 1.43 1.92
N CYS A 51 -15.44 0.48 1.03
CA CYS A 51 -15.60 0.67 -0.40
C CYS A 51 -17.04 0.97 -0.81
N GLU A 52 -18.02 0.31 -0.20
CA GLU A 52 -19.44 0.55 -0.46
C GLU A 52 -19.91 1.91 0.06
N LYS A 53 -19.36 2.34 1.20
CA LYS A 53 -19.80 3.56 1.88
C LYS A 53 -19.23 4.85 1.28
N TYR A 54 -17.99 4.83 0.73
CA TYR A 54 -17.30 6.02 0.25
C TYR A 54 -16.85 5.86 -1.20
N ASP A 55 -17.29 6.75 -2.09
CA ASP A 55 -17.06 6.65 -3.54
C ASP A 55 -15.60 6.62 -3.95
N TYR A 56 -14.72 7.31 -3.22
CA TYR A 56 -13.30 7.44 -3.50
C TYR A 56 -12.42 6.40 -2.77
N ILE A 57 -13.01 5.50 -1.96
CA ILE A 57 -12.30 4.40 -1.30
C ILE A 57 -12.43 3.14 -2.15
N TYR A 58 -11.30 2.56 -2.46
CA TYR A 58 -11.10 1.26 -3.09
C TYR A 58 -10.46 0.31 -2.09
N GLY A 59 -10.44 -0.99 -2.37
CA GLY A 59 -9.90 -1.99 -1.46
C GLY A 59 -8.89 -2.91 -2.11
N ALA A 60 -7.94 -3.34 -1.31
CA ALA A 60 -7.17 -4.54 -1.55
C ALA A 60 -7.54 -5.59 -0.49
N VAL A 61 -7.73 -6.83 -0.90
CA VAL A 61 -8.09 -7.93 -0.01
C VAL A 61 -7.01 -9.00 -0.03
N GLY A 62 -6.54 -9.36 1.16
CA GLY A 62 -5.46 -10.32 1.33
C GLY A 62 -5.26 -10.63 2.81
N ILE A 63 -4.29 -11.49 3.08
CA ILE A 63 -3.88 -11.89 4.42
C ILE A 63 -2.42 -11.49 4.60
N HIS A 64 -2.20 -10.62 5.57
CA HIS A 64 -0.89 -10.16 6.00
C HIS A 64 -0.06 -11.31 6.58
N PRO A 65 1.26 -11.34 6.43
CA PRO A 65 2.11 -12.42 6.93
C PRO A 65 1.96 -12.70 8.43
N GLU A 66 1.75 -11.69 9.26
CA GLU A 66 1.50 -11.87 10.70
C GLU A 66 0.24 -12.70 11.00
N CYS A 67 -0.76 -12.63 10.14
CA CYS A 67 -2.06 -13.28 10.31
C CYS A 67 -2.17 -14.62 9.55
N ALA A 68 -1.07 -15.12 8.98
CA ALA A 68 -1.09 -16.28 8.10
C ALA A 68 -1.20 -17.63 8.84
N ASN A 69 -0.99 -17.66 10.16
CA ASN A 69 -0.89 -18.93 10.92
C ASN A 69 -2.24 -19.60 11.19
N ASP A 70 -3.25 -18.83 11.62
CA ASP A 70 -4.52 -19.36 12.11
C ASP A 70 -5.68 -19.06 11.11
N LEU A 71 -5.51 -19.45 9.85
CA LEU A 71 -6.51 -19.24 8.82
C LEU A 71 -7.52 -20.38 8.76
N PRO A 72 -8.82 -20.11 8.54
CA PRO A 72 -9.79 -21.16 8.27
C PRO A 72 -9.52 -21.84 6.93
N ASP A 73 -9.91 -23.11 6.77
CA ASP A 73 -9.63 -23.91 5.56
C ASP A 73 -10.12 -23.23 4.25
N ASN A 74 -11.17 -22.42 4.35
CA ASN A 74 -11.79 -21.75 3.20
C ASN A 74 -11.26 -20.32 2.94
N TRP A 75 -10.25 -19.85 3.67
CA TRP A 75 -9.76 -18.46 3.61
C TRP A 75 -9.49 -17.97 2.18
N LEU A 76 -8.83 -18.78 1.36
CA LEU A 76 -8.47 -18.38 -0.01
C LEU A 76 -9.70 -18.27 -0.92
N SER A 77 -10.71 -19.13 -0.72
CA SER A 77 -11.97 -19.06 -1.45
C SER A 77 -12.79 -17.83 -1.04
N ASP A 78 -12.70 -17.41 0.22
CA ASP A 78 -13.37 -16.21 0.71
C ASP A 78 -12.70 -14.94 0.19
N VAL A 79 -11.37 -14.86 0.18
CA VAL A 79 -10.63 -13.78 -0.51
C VAL A 79 -11.04 -13.74 -1.98
N LYS A 80 -11.06 -14.88 -2.66
CA LYS A 80 -11.46 -14.96 -4.08
C LYS A 80 -12.88 -14.46 -4.32
N ALA A 81 -13.83 -14.75 -3.42
CA ALA A 81 -15.21 -14.32 -3.59
C ALA A 81 -15.35 -12.79 -3.60
N LEU A 82 -14.51 -12.09 -2.83
CA LEU A 82 -14.49 -10.63 -2.75
C LEU A 82 -13.94 -9.96 -4.01
N LEU A 83 -13.15 -10.66 -4.82
CA LEU A 83 -12.58 -10.10 -6.07
C LEU A 83 -13.63 -9.74 -7.12
N SER A 84 -14.88 -10.19 -6.95
CA SER A 84 -15.99 -9.80 -7.83
C SER A 84 -16.53 -8.40 -7.54
N HIS A 85 -16.18 -7.81 -6.40
CA HIS A 85 -16.62 -6.47 -6.05
C HIS A 85 -15.88 -5.41 -6.88
N PRO A 86 -16.56 -4.46 -7.56
CA PRO A 86 -15.95 -3.57 -8.55
C PRO A 86 -14.91 -2.61 -7.98
N LYS A 87 -14.91 -2.37 -6.67
CA LYS A 87 -13.95 -1.51 -5.99
C LYS A 87 -12.82 -2.28 -5.29
N ILE A 88 -12.80 -3.61 -5.39
CA ILE A 88 -11.63 -4.40 -4.99
C ILE A 88 -10.68 -4.45 -6.19
N VAL A 89 -9.57 -3.75 -6.07
CA VAL A 89 -8.67 -3.45 -7.20
C VAL A 89 -7.31 -4.11 -7.09
N ALA A 90 -7.03 -4.80 -5.97
CA ALA A 90 -5.75 -5.49 -5.74
C ALA A 90 -5.92 -6.67 -4.78
N ILE A 91 -4.95 -7.56 -4.77
CA ILE A 91 -4.73 -8.52 -3.68
C ILE A 91 -3.64 -7.95 -2.78
N GLY A 92 -3.99 -7.72 -1.52
CA GLY A 92 -3.15 -7.09 -0.51
C GLY A 92 -3.91 -6.81 0.80
N GLU A 93 -3.21 -6.64 1.89
CA GLU A 93 -1.77 -6.65 2.03
C GLU A 93 -1.25 -8.08 2.15
N ILE A 94 -0.23 -8.44 1.39
CA ILE A 94 0.35 -9.79 1.37
C ILE A 94 1.87 -9.68 1.40
N GLY A 95 2.57 -10.66 1.94
CA GLY A 95 4.02 -10.54 1.93
C GLY A 95 4.75 -11.44 2.92
N LEU A 96 5.90 -10.92 3.39
CA LEU A 96 6.74 -11.57 4.39
C LEU A 96 7.13 -10.55 5.46
N ASP A 97 7.00 -10.96 6.74
CA ASP A 97 7.45 -10.20 7.91
C ASP A 97 8.22 -11.12 8.85
N TYR A 98 9.55 -11.07 8.78
CA TYR A 98 10.39 -11.93 9.63
C TYR A 98 10.67 -11.34 11.00
N HIS A 99 10.22 -10.10 11.25
CA HIS A 99 10.22 -9.54 12.59
C HIS A 99 9.28 -10.29 13.53
N TRP A 100 8.21 -10.89 12.99
CA TRP A 100 7.19 -11.65 13.71
C TRP A 100 7.24 -13.15 13.39
N GLU A 101 8.41 -13.70 13.03
CA GLU A 101 8.56 -15.13 12.70
C GLU A 101 8.25 -16.10 13.85
N ASP A 102 8.34 -15.61 15.08
CA ASP A 102 7.96 -16.39 16.27
C ASP A 102 6.44 -16.61 16.37
N GLU A 103 5.63 -15.69 15.81
CA GLU A 103 4.16 -15.76 15.79
C GLU A 103 3.66 -16.50 14.56
N CYS A 104 4.28 -16.26 13.41
CA CYS A 104 3.98 -16.95 12.16
C CYS A 104 5.27 -17.41 11.46
N PRO A 105 5.54 -18.73 11.41
CA PRO A 105 6.76 -19.28 10.82
C PRO A 105 6.97 -18.85 9.36
N ARG A 106 8.22 -18.58 8.98
CA ARG A 106 8.61 -18.14 7.61
C ARG A 106 8.01 -19.00 6.51
N GLU A 107 8.03 -20.33 6.67
CA GLU A 107 7.49 -21.24 5.64
C GLU A 107 5.98 -21.09 5.48
N LYS A 108 5.25 -20.82 6.58
CA LYS A 108 3.82 -20.58 6.52
C LYS A 108 3.51 -19.23 5.86
N GLN A 109 4.27 -18.17 6.17
CA GLN A 109 4.16 -16.89 5.48
C GLN A 109 4.37 -17.06 3.96
N LYS A 110 5.41 -17.81 3.54
CA LYS A 110 5.68 -18.08 2.12
C LYS A 110 4.56 -18.87 1.45
N GLU A 111 4.03 -19.91 2.12
CA GLU A 111 2.89 -20.70 1.61
C GLU A 111 1.70 -19.80 1.29
N VAL A 112 1.30 -18.96 2.26
CA VAL A 112 0.14 -18.06 2.14
C VAL A 112 0.40 -16.97 1.10
N LEU A 113 1.61 -16.40 1.06
CA LEU A 113 2.00 -15.43 0.03
C LEU A 113 1.89 -16.03 -1.38
N ILE A 114 2.45 -17.23 -1.59
CA ILE A 114 2.44 -17.90 -2.90
C ILE A 114 1.02 -18.16 -3.37
N ALA A 115 0.14 -18.66 -2.49
CA ALA A 115 -1.26 -18.91 -2.83
C ALA A 115 -1.97 -17.62 -3.28
N GLN A 116 -1.68 -16.48 -2.64
CA GLN A 116 -2.26 -15.18 -3.00
C GLN A 116 -1.64 -14.61 -4.29
N LEU A 117 -0.35 -14.81 -4.54
CA LEU A 117 0.28 -14.42 -5.81
C LEU A 117 -0.31 -15.19 -6.99
N GLU A 118 -0.58 -16.48 -6.83
CA GLU A 118 -1.22 -17.30 -7.85
C GLU A 118 -2.68 -16.86 -8.09
N LEU A 119 -3.40 -16.51 -7.03
CA LEU A 119 -4.74 -15.96 -7.13
C LEU A 119 -4.74 -14.62 -7.89
N ALA A 120 -3.81 -13.70 -7.56
CA ALA A 120 -3.65 -12.41 -8.23
C ALA A 120 -3.37 -12.59 -9.74
N LYS A 121 -2.43 -13.49 -10.08
CA LYS A 121 -2.10 -13.81 -11.47
C LYS A 121 -3.31 -14.35 -12.22
N LYS A 122 -4.09 -15.23 -11.62
CA LYS A 122 -5.30 -15.83 -12.23
C LYS A 122 -6.38 -14.80 -12.56
N HIS A 123 -6.48 -13.73 -11.76
CA HIS A 123 -7.48 -12.68 -11.89
C HIS A 123 -6.94 -11.40 -12.54
N ASP A 124 -5.67 -11.39 -12.99
CA ASP A 124 -4.96 -10.21 -13.55
C ASP A 124 -5.01 -8.98 -12.63
N LEU A 125 -4.99 -9.20 -11.32
CA LEU A 125 -4.99 -8.13 -10.33
C LEU A 125 -3.57 -7.79 -9.88
N PRO A 126 -3.28 -6.51 -9.61
CA PRO A 126 -2.03 -6.14 -8.96
C PRO A 126 -1.99 -6.63 -7.52
N VAL A 127 -0.78 -6.72 -6.97
CA VAL A 127 -0.55 -7.06 -5.57
C VAL A 127 0.05 -5.88 -4.81
N VAL A 128 -0.27 -5.79 -3.51
CA VAL A 128 0.37 -4.86 -2.57
C VAL A 128 1.21 -5.69 -1.60
N ILE A 129 2.53 -5.55 -1.71
CA ILE A 129 3.51 -6.40 -1.03
C ILE A 129 4.05 -5.72 0.21
N HIS A 130 3.95 -6.40 1.34
CA HIS A 130 4.66 -6.15 2.58
C HIS A 130 5.99 -6.90 2.60
N ASP A 131 7.08 -6.21 2.97
CA ASP A 131 8.42 -6.81 3.07
C ASP A 131 9.18 -6.21 4.25
N ARG A 132 9.24 -6.93 5.37
CA ARG A 132 9.96 -6.52 6.56
C ARG A 132 10.95 -7.60 7.01
N GLU A 133 12.24 -7.23 7.04
CA GLU A 133 13.34 -8.12 7.41
C GLU A 133 13.43 -9.42 6.58
N ALA A 134 12.76 -9.45 5.40
CA ALA A 134 12.61 -10.63 4.55
C ALA A 134 13.12 -10.43 3.10
N HIS A 135 13.84 -9.32 2.82
CA HIS A 135 14.20 -8.87 1.47
C HIS A 135 14.80 -9.97 0.56
N GLY A 136 15.62 -10.88 1.12
CA GLY A 136 16.24 -11.96 0.35
C GLY A 136 15.20 -12.91 -0.24
N ASP A 137 14.39 -13.51 0.61
CA ASP A 137 13.34 -14.46 0.21
C ASP A 137 12.24 -13.75 -0.61
N MET A 138 11.90 -12.51 -0.25
CA MET A 138 10.95 -11.72 -1.02
C MET A 138 11.44 -11.50 -2.45
N MET A 139 12.67 -11.07 -2.65
CA MET A 139 13.22 -10.86 -4.00
C MET A 139 13.29 -12.15 -4.81
N ASP A 140 13.58 -13.29 -4.20
CA ASP A 140 13.57 -14.58 -4.89
C ASP A 140 12.15 -14.96 -5.36
N ILE A 141 11.14 -14.69 -4.54
CA ILE A 141 9.73 -14.88 -4.89
C ILE A 141 9.33 -13.92 -6.01
N LEU A 142 9.65 -12.62 -5.89
CA LEU A 142 9.30 -11.63 -6.91
C LEU A 142 9.97 -11.93 -8.28
N ARG A 143 11.22 -12.38 -8.30
CA ARG A 143 11.90 -12.82 -9.53
C ARG A 143 11.20 -14.00 -10.19
N LYS A 144 10.70 -14.94 -9.38
CA LYS A 144 10.03 -16.15 -9.86
C LYS A 144 8.62 -15.86 -10.39
N TYR A 145 7.82 -15.10 -9.65
CA TYR A 145 6.40 -14.89 -9.95
C TYR A 145 6.15 -13.66 -10.84
N LYS A 146 7.03 -12.64 -10.78
CA LYS A 146 6.95 -11.38 -11.52
C LYS A 146 5.54 -10.77 -11.48
N PRO A 147 4.99 -10.53 -10.27
CA PRO A 147 3.66 -9.98 -10.16
C PRO A 147 3.62 -8.53 -10.66
N LYS A 148 2.49 -8.10 -11.15
CA LYS A 148 2.14 -6.70 -11.29
C LYS A 148 1.79 -6.15 -9.91
N GLY A 149 2.36 -5.05 -9.47
CA GLY A 149 2.07 -4.57 -8.12
C GLY A 149 3.02 -3.50 -7.61
N VAL A 150 2.96 -3.29 -6.30
CA VAL A 150 3.79 -2.37 -5.53
C VAL A 150 4.38 -3.08 -4.32
N VAL A 151 5.64 -2.78 -4.00
CA VAL A 151 6.19 -3.05 -2.66
C VAL A 151 5.96 -1.79 -1.84
N HIS A 152 5.01 -1.86 -0.89
CA HIS A 152 4.66 -0.74 -0.04
C HIS A 152 5.69 -0.50 1.06
N CYS A 153 5.70 0.69 1.64
CA CYS A 153 6.58 1.11 2.74
C CYS A 153 8.03 0.65 2.54
N PHE A 154 8.53 0.78 1.31
CA PHE A 154 9.76 0.15 0.85
C PHE A 154 10.95 0.51 1.77
N SER A 155 11.54 -0.51 2.38
CA SER A 155 12.60 -0.36 3.38
C SER A 155 13.98 -0.88 2.92
N GLY A 156 14.05 -1.47 1.73
CA GLY A 156 15.27 -2.03 1.15
C GLY A 156 16.26 -0.97 0.64
N SER A 157 17.37 -1.42 0.06
CA SER A 157 18.36 -0.54 -0.54
C SER A 157 17.91 0.02 -1.89
N ALA A 158 18.61 1.06 -2.38
CA ALA A 158 18.36 1.63 -3.70
C ALA A 158 18.55 0.60 -4.84
N GLU A 159 19.50 -0.33 -4.69
CA GLU A 159 19.75 -1.40 -5.66
C GLU A 159 18.57 -2.37 -5.72
N LEU A 160 18.01 -2.76 -4.55
CA LEU A 160 16.82 -3.60 -4.48
C LEU A 160 15.59 -2.89 -5.06
N ALA A 161 15.43 -1.58 -4.81
CA ALA A 161 14.36 -0.79 -5.40
C ALA A 161 14.47 -0.76 -6.93
N GLN A 162 15.68 -0.54 -7.47
CA GLN A 162 15.92 -0.56 -8.91
C GLN A 162 15.65 -1.94 -9.52
N GLU A 163 15.97 -3.01 -8.81
CA GLU A 163 15.68 -4.36 -9.26
C GLU A 163 14.16 -4.62 -9.26
N THR A 164 13.45 -4.24 -8.20
CA THR A 164 11.99 -4.31 -8.10
C THR A 164 11.32 -3.57 -9.27
N VAL A 165 11.81 -2.37 -9.59
CA VAL A 165 11.35 -1.60 -10.76
C VAL A 165 11.63 -2.32 -12.08
N LYS A 166 12.81 -2.97 -12.24
CA LYS A 166 13.12 -3.77 -13.45
C LYS A 166 12.22 -5.00 -13.60
N LEU A 167 11.67 -5.52 -12.50
CA LEU A 167 10.65 -6.57 -12.55
C LEU A 167 9.26 -6.03 -12.97
N GLY A 168 9.11 -4.71 -13.16
CA GLY A 168 7.88 -4.05 -13.60
C GLY A 168 7.02 -3.51 -12.46
N MET A 169 7.47 -3.63 -11.20
CA MET A 169 6.72 -3.20 -10.03
C MET A 169 6.92 -1.71 -9.69
N TYR A 170 6.06 -1.22 -8.83
CA TYR A 170 6.13 0.11 -8.23
C TYR A 170 6.75 0.05 -6.83
N ILE A 171 7.18 1.21 -6.35
CA ILE A 171 7.74 1.41 -5.00
C ILE A 171 6.83 2.39 -4.26
N GLY A 172 6.30 1.98 -3.10
CA GLY A 172 5.54 2.83 -2.20
C GLY A 172 6.47 3.55 -1.23
N LEU A 173 6.32 4.87 -1.12
CA LEU A 173 7.03 5.70 -0.15
C LEU A 173 6.02 6.59 0.61
N GLY A 174 6.09 6.52 1.93
CA GLY A 174 5.24 7.28 2.85
C GLY A 174 6.06 8.06 3.88
N GLY A 175 5.45 8.33 5.04
CA GLY A 175 5.98 9.16 6.13
C GLY A 175 7.41 8.87 6.52
N VAL A 176 7.86 7.64 6.37
CA VAL A 176 9.23 7.20 6.68
C VAL A 176 10.29 8.04 5.95
N VAL A 177 10.04 8.49 4.72
CA VAL A 177 11.01 9.29 3.95
C VAL A 177 11.37 10.62 4.64
N THR A 178 10.51 11.11 5.54
CA THR A 178 10.70 12.35 6.29
C THR A 178 11.50 12.17 7.59
N PHE A 179 11.74 10.91 7.99
CA PHE A 179 12.34 10.62 9.29
C PHE A 179 13.85 10.95 9.31
N LYS A 180 14.34 11.33 10.50
CA LYS A 180 15.75 11.72 10.67
C LYS A 180 16.74 10.64 10.23
N ASN A 181 16.36 9.37 10.33
CA ASN A 181 17.20 8.21 10.02
C ASN A 181 16.85 7.56 8.66
N ALA A 182 16.06 8.20 7.82
CA ALA A 182 15.52 7.66 6.57
C ALA A 182 16.53 7.58 5.41
N ARG A 183 17.78 7.16 5.66
CA ARG A 183 18.83 7.13 4.62
C ARG A 183 18.43 6.31 3.41
N HIS A 184 17.92 5.09 3.63
CA HIS A 184 17.51 4.18 2.55
C HIS A 184 16.33 4.76 1.75
N SER A 185 15.24 5.16 2.43
CA SER A 185 14.06 5.72 1.75
C SER A 185 14.38 7.00 0.97
N VAL A 186 15.28 7.85 1.49
CA VAL A 186 15.73 9.05 0.78
C VAL A 186 16.55 8.69 -0.46
N GLU A 187 17.46 7.70 -0.38
CA GLU A 187 18.23 7.27 -1.53
C GLU A 187 17.36 6.58 -2.59
N VAL A 188 16.40 5.77 -2.16
CA VAL A 188 15.36 5.19 -3.04
C VAL A 188 14.57 6.29 -3.73
N ALA A 189 14.05 7.28 -2.96
CA ALA A 189 13.30 8.41 -3.51
C ALA A 189 14.09 9.17 -4.59
N LYS A 190 15.42 9.22 -4.48
CA LYS A 190 16.33 9.91 -5.39
C LYS A 190 16.57 9.15 -6.69
N THR A 191 16.64 7.82 -6.62
CA THR A 191 17.21 6.98 -7.68
C THR A 191 16.19 6.25 -8.53
N ILE A 192 14.99 5.92 -8.00
CA ILE A 192 13.98 5.24 -8.81
C ILE A 192 13.33 6.19 -9.84
N PRO A 193 12.87 5.70 -11.00
CA PRO A 193 12.08 6.51 -11.93
C PRO A 193 10.81 7.05 -11.24
N LEU A 194 10.47 8.32 -11.50
CA LEU A 194 9.30 8.94 -10.87
C LEU A 194 7.99 8.25 -11.30
N ASP A 195 7.94 7.72 -12.52
CA ASP A 195 6.80 6.95 -13.04
C ASP A 195 6.66 5.54 -12.43
N ARG A 196 7.48 5.21 -11.44
CA ARG A 196 7.44 3.98 -10.65
C ARG A 196 7.27 4.22 -9.15
N LEU A 197 7.04 5.45 -8.74
CA LEU A 197 6.83 5.85 -7.35
C LEU A 197 5.33 5.99 -7.07
N LEU A 198 4.87 5.44 -5.93
CA LEU A 198 3.57 5.71 -5.34
C LEU A 198 3.76 6.44 -4.01
N THR A 199 2.80 7.30 -3.67
CA THR A 199 2.70 7.92 -2.35
C THR A 199 1.64 7.21 -1.53
N GLU A 200 1.93 7.02 -0.24
CA GLU A 200 1.08 6.31 0.70
C GLU A 200 1.23 6.84 2.13
N THR A 201 0.37 6.38 3.03
CA THR A 201 0.49 6.73 4.45
C THR A 201 0.88 5.57 5.33
N ASP A 202 0.34 4.38 5.09
CA ASP A 202 0.26 3.29 6.07
C ASP A 202 -0.57 3.70 7.31
N ALA A 203 -1.55 4.59 7.12
CA ALA A 203 -2.41 5.09 8.20
C ALA A 203 -3.16 3.95 8.91
N PRO A 204 -3.20 3.95 10.24
CA PRO A 204 -2.92 5.03 11.20
C PRO A 204 -1.44 5.21 11.60
N TYR A 205 -0.52 4.46 11.01
CA TYR A 205 0.88 4.40 11.37
C TYR A 205 1.73 5.41 10.58
N MET A 206 3.02 5.45 10.85
CA MET A 206 4.08 6.10 10.07
C MET A 206 3.87 7.60 9.78
N ALA A 207 3.15 8.35 10.66
CA ALA A 207 2.95 9.79 10.47
C ALA A 207 4.28 10.53 10.18
N PRO A 208 4.32 11.40 9.14
CA PRO A 208 5.53 12.12 8.75
C PRO A 208 5.95 13.17 9.79
N VAL A 209 7.18 13.67 9.66
CA VAL A 209 7.61 14.87 10.39
C VAL A 209 6.81 16.07 9.84
N PRO A 210 6.24 16.95 10.70
CA PRO A 210 6.47 17.03 12.16
C PRO A 210 5.48 16.24 13.04
N PHE A 211 4.66 15.35 12.49
CA PHE A 211 3.56 14.68 13.19
C PHE A 211 3.94 13.33 13.81
N ARG A 212 5.21 12.99 13.87
CA ARG A 212 5.71 11.76 14.49
C ARG A 212 5.04 11.46 15.83
N GLY A 213 4.57 10.19 15.99
CA GLY A 213 3.89 9.75 17.22
C GLY A 213 2.39 10.13 17.31
N LYS A 214 1.85 10.81 16.29
CA LYS A 214 0.41 11.03 16.14
C LYS A 214 -0.19 10.00 15.17
N ARG A 215 -1.50 9.84 15.22
CA ARG A 215 -2.24 9.04 14.23
C ARG A 215 -2.08 9.69 12.85
N CYS A 216 -1.67 8.88 11.87
CA CYS A 216 -1.53 9.29 10.47
C CYS A 216 -2.88 9.27 9.75
N ASP A 217 -3.02 10.09 8.73
CA ASP A 217 -4.10 10.03 7.75
C ASP A 217 -3.64 10.56 6.37
N SER A 218 -4.41 10.30 5.33
CA SER A 218 -4.05 10.61 3.94
C SER A 218 -3.80 12.10 3.67
N SER A 219 -4.28 13.01 4.53
CA SER A 219 -4.01 14.45 4.40
C SER A 219 -2.56 14.82 4.69
N MET A 220 -1.77 13.86 5.21
CA MET A 220 -0.36 14.07 5.54
C MET A 220 0.59 13.75 4.36
N ILE A 221 0.14 13.08 3.30
CA ILE A 221 0.94 12.77 2.09
C ILE A 221 1.67 14.01 1.50
N PRO A 222 1.13 15.24 1.53
CA PRO A 222 1.88 16.39 1.04
C PRO A 222 3.23 16.63 1.73
N TYR A 223 3.42 16.19 2.98
CA TYR A 223 4.71 16.28 3.69
C TYR A 223 5.73 15.30 3.11
N ASP A 224 5.28 14.10 2.74
CA ASP A 224 6.11 13.08 2.10
C ASP A 224 6.50 13.53 0.70
N ALA A 225 5.52 14.02 -0.06
CA ALA A 225 5.74 14.57 -1.40
C ALA A 225 6.72 15.76 -1.37
N ALA A 226 6.62 16.64 -0.37
CA ALA A 226 7.55 17.76 -0.21
C ALA A 226 8.98 17.27 0.05
N LYS A 227 9.16 16.22 0.85
CA LYS A 227 10.47 15.62 1.10
C LYS A 227 11.04 14.93 -0.13
N ILE A 228 10.22 14.17 -0.85
CA ILE A 228 10.62 13.52 -2.11
C ILE A 228 11.01 14.59 -3.15
N ALA A 229 10.23 15.67 -3.25
CA ALA A 229 10.50 16.79 -4.15
C ALA A 229 11.83 17.49 -3.83
N GLU A 230 12.09 17.76 -2.54
CA GLU A 230 13.35 18.33 -2.04
C GLU A 230 14.56 17.51 -2.54
N VAL A 231 14.54 16.18 -2.34
CA VAL A 231 15.69 15.33 -2.68
C VAL A 231 15.85 15.09 -4.17
N ARG A 232 14.80 15.32 -4.96
CA ARG A 232 14.82 15.17 -6.43
C ARG A 232 15.03 16.50 -7.17
N GLY A 233 14.88 17.65 -6.49
CA GLY A 233 14.98 18.96 -7.11
C GLY A 233 13.78 19.28 -8.04
N ILE A 234 12.59 18.79 -7.73
CA ILE A 234 11.32 19.00 -8.45
C ILE A 234 10.28 19.61 -7.49
N THR A 235 9.07 19.85 -7.95
CA THR A 235 7.98 20.38 -7.11
C THR A 235 7.20 19.27 -6.41
N ALA A 236 6.66 19.55 -5.21
CA ALA A 236 5.78 18.60 -4.52
C ALA A 236 4.51 18.31 -5.35
N GLN A 237 4.03 19.27 -6.10
CA GLN A 237 2.90 19.11 -7.01
C GLN A 237 3.18 18.05 -8.09
N GLU A 238 4.37 18.09 -8.69
CA GLU A 238 4.81 17.13 -9.70
C GLU A 238 4.90 15.71 -9.11
N VAL A 239 5.38 15.56 -7.86
CA VAL A 239 5.39 14.27 -7.17
C VAL A 239 3.98 13.75 -6.98
N LEU A 240 3.06 14.57 -6.43
CA LEU A 240 1.67 14.17 -6.18
C LEU A 240 0.92 13.81 -7.46
N GLU A 241 1.08 14.59 -8.52
CA GLU A 241 0.42 14.34 -9.81
C GLU A 241 0.92 13.04 -10.43
N THR A 242 2.25 12.86 -10.52
CA THR A 242 2.82 11.64 -11.09
C THR A 242 2.49 10.41 -10.27
N ALA A 243 2.55 10.48 -8.92
CA ALA A 243 2.17 9.35 -8.06
C ALA A 243 0.68 8.99 -8.21
N CYS A 244 -0.20 9.99 -8.32
CA CYS A 244 -1.63 9.78 -8.58
C CYS A 244 -1.86 9.08 -9.93
N GLU A 245 -1.21 9.53 -11.01
CA GLU A 245 -1.29 8.89 -12.33
C GLU A 245 -0.75 7.45 -12.31
N ASN A 246 0.35 7.21 -11.59
CA ASN A 246 0.93 5.89 -11.42
C ASN A 246 -0.04 4.95 -10.69
N ALA A 247 -0.65 5.41 -9.59
CA ALA A 247 -1.62 4.64 -8.84
C ALA A 247 -2.86 4.32 -9.68
N CYS A 248 -3.41 5.31 -10.41
CA CYS A 248 -4.50 5.10 -11.35
C CYS A 248 -4.15 4.03 -12.39
N ARG A 249 -2.93 4.07 -12.94
CA ARG A 249 -2.46 3.08 -13.92
C ARG A 249 -2.29 1.70 -13.33
N LEU A 250 -1.73 1.60 -12.12
CA LEU A 250 -1.51 0.31 -11.45
C LEU A 250 -2.81 -0.37 -11.10
N PHE A 251 -3.72 0.36 -10.45
CA PHE A 251 -4.97 -0.17 -9.91
C PHE A 251 -6.15 -0.13 -10.91
N GLY A 252 -5.95 0.39 -12.12
CA GLY A 252 -7.01 0.48 -13.12
C GLY A 252 -8.13 1.46 -12.76
N ILE A 253 -7.84 2.48 -11.93
CA ILE A 253 -8.81 3.45 -11.44
C ILE A 253 -8.86 4.65 -12.40
N THR A 254 -10.07 5.07 -12.76
CA THR A 254 -10.32 6.31 -13.47
C THR A 254 -10.94 7.32 -12.52
N LEU A 255 -10.21 8.36 -12.20
CA LEU A 255 -10.72 9.45 -11.37
C LEU A 255 -11.71 10.32 -12.15
N PRO A 256 -12.74 10.87 -11.49
CA PRO A 256 -13.59 11.86 -12.11
C PRO A 256 -12.75 13.02 -12.65
N SER A 257 -13.01 13.45 -13.88
CA SER A 257 -12.37 14.66 -14.42
C SER A 257 -12.67 15.83 -13.47
N ALA A 258 -11.62 16.53 -13.00
CA ALA A 258 -11.82 17.74 -12.23
C ALA A 258 -12.77 18.64 -13.04
N ALA A 259 -13.93 18.95 -12.49
CA ALA A 259 -14.80 19.95 -13.10
C ALA A 259 -14.01 21.26 -13.22
N LYS A 260 -13.82 21.69 -14.47
CA LYS A 260 -13.11 22.93 -14.81
C LYS A 260 -13.87 24.14 -14.30
#